data_b0b4214d14d278f5d95fa86af767cf86
#
_entry.id   b0b4214d14d278f5d95fa86af767cf86
#
_cell.length_a   1.000
_cell.length_b   1.000
_cell.length_c   1.000
_cell.angle_alpha   90.00
_cell.angle_beta   90.00
_cell.angle_gamma   90.00
#
_symmetry.space_group_name_H-M   'P 1'
#
loop_
_entity.id
_entity.type
_entity.pdbx_description
1 polymer ?
#
loop_
_entity_poly.entity_id
_entity_poly.type
_entity_poly.pdbx_seq_one_letter_code
_entity_poly.pdbx_strand_id
1 'polypeptide(L)'
;MLPRTLEPEVMDTAAEAVDYDSMDHSSVNRLFVDDLLSAANAAEFGDRLTSRNNRLRVLDVGTGTAQIPIEFCQRPVSVDMVAIDLAVEMLLLAEQNIRGAGLHGSILLEHVDAKELPFDDGEFNWVISNSIVHHSPDPIDCLREMQRILKPGGFLFVRDLLRPESPEQVEEIVQAYAGNDNEEQRQLFRQSLHAALSPAEMVELMQSLGWPASTVEQTSDRHWTVTATGQ
;
A
#
# COMPACT_ATOMS: atom_id res chain seq x y z
N MET A 1 17.86 -12.12 -12.20
CA MET A 1 16.92 -11.02 -11.82
C MET A 1 17.29 -9.77 -12.57
N LEU A 2 16.31 -9.03 -13.06
CA LEU A 2 16.53 -7.75 -13.75
C LEU A 2 17.12 -6.71 -12.78
N PRO A 3 17.98 -5.76 -13.28
CA PRO A 3 18.37 -4.63 -12.46
C PRO A 3 17.15 -3.75 -12.15
N ARG A 4 17.12 -3.16 -10.95
CA ARG A 4 16.10 -2.19 -10.58
C ARG A 4 16.27 -0.91 -11.39
N THR A 5 15.20 -0.45 -12.01
CA THR A 5 15.17 0.81 -12.75
C THR A 5 14.08 1.68 -12.15
N LEU A 6 14.47 2.82 -11.57
CA LEU A 6 13.52 3.71 -10.90
C LEU A 6 12.59 4.36 -11.92
N GLU A 7 11.36 4.59 -11.50
CA GLU A 7 10.36 5.42 -12.19
C GLU A 7 10.22 6.77 -11.48
N PRO A 8 9.46 7.74 -12.03
CA PRO A 8 9.13 8.96 -11.31
C PRO A 8 8.47 8.66 -9.96
N GLU A 9 8.96 9.31 -8.90
CA GLU A 9 8.49 9.04 -7.52
C GLU A 9 7.02 9.42 -7.32
N VAL A 10 6.52 10.39 -8.08
CA VAL A 10 5.16 10.93 -7.90
C VAL A 10 4.43 11.00 -9.23
N MET A 11 3.22 10.45 -9.27
CA MET A 11 2.26 10.62 -10.36
C MET A 11 1.35 11.81 -10.00
N ASP A 12 1.79 13.04 -10.28
CA ASP A 12 1.12 14.25 -9.80
C ASP A 12 0.58 15.14 -10.94
N THR A 13 0.14 14.53 -12.02
CA THR A 13 -0.65 15.25 -13.04
C THR A 13 -2.12 14.83 -12.97
N ALA A 14 -3.02 15.78 -13.23
CA ALA A 14 -4.46 15.50 -13.26
C ALA A 14 -4.83 14.39 -14.27
N ALA A 15 -4.10 14.30 -15.39
CA ALA A 15 -4.32 13.27 -16.40
C ALA A 15 -3.95 11.88 -15.88
N GLU A 16 -2.77 11.73 -15.27
CA GLU A 16 -2.33 10.46 -14.68
C GLU A 16 -3.27 10.00 -13.56
N ALA A 17 -3.70 10.92 -12.68
CA ALA A 17 -4.62 10.60 -11.60
C ALA A 17 -5.98 10.12 -12.13
N VAL A 18 -6.53 10.78 -13.17
CA VAL A 18 -7.80 10.38 -13.80
C VAL A 18 -7.64 9.04 -14.51
N ASP A 19 -6.56 8.82 -15.24
CA ASP A 19 -6.28 7.54 -15.91
C ASP A 19 -6.17 6.39 -14.90
N TYR A 20 -5.44 6.60 -13.81
CA TYR A 20 -5.33 5.63 -12.73
C TYR A 20 -6.69 5.31 -12.09
N ASP A 21 -7.48 6.35 -11.74
CA ASP A 21 -8.79 6.17 -11.10
C ASP A 21 -9.82 5.50 -12.03
N SER A 22 -9.65 5.62 -13.36
CA SER A 22 -10.50 4.99 -14.35
C SER A 22 -10.29 3.49 -14.50
N MET A 23 -9.15 2.95 -14.02
CA MET A 23 -8.85 1.53 -14.08
C MET A 23 -9.74 0.76 -13.08
N ASP A 24 -10.23 -0.41 -13.47
CA ASP A 24 -10.97 -1.28 -12.56
C ASP A 24 -10.03 -2.08 -11.65
N HIS A 25 -9.66 -1.48 -10.53
CA HIS A 25 -8.89 -2.13 -9.46
C HIS A 25 -9.76 -2.84 -8.41
N SER A 26 -11.08 -2.91 -8.59
CA SER A 26 -12.02 -3.37 -7.56
C SER A 26 -11.71 -4.79 -7.05
N SER A 27 -11.34 -5.70 -7.95
CA SER A 27 -11.00 -7.09 -7.59
C SER A 27 -9.70 -7.18 -6.81
N VAL A 28 -8.68 -6.40 -7.19
CA VAL A 28 -7.35 -6.37 -6.54
C VAL A 28 -7.44 -5.70 -5.18
N ASN A 29 -8.17 -4.59 -5.07
CA ASN A 29 -8.39 -3.88 -3.82
C ASN A 29 -9.17 -4.73 -2.81
N ARG A 30 -10.20 -5.44 -3.28
CA ARG A 30 -10.93 -6.40 -2.46
C ARG A 30 -10.04 -7.52 -1.95
N LEU A 31 -9.22 -8.10 -2.81
CA LEU A 31 -8.27 -9.14 -2.43
C LEU A 31 -7.25 -8.62 -1.40
N PHE A 32 -6.72 -7.39 -1.60
CA PHE A 32 -5.83 -6.77 -0.62
C PHE A 32 -6.49 -6.69 0.77
N VAL A 33 -7.73 -6.19 0.84
CA VAL A 33 -8.46 -6.05 2.11
C VAL A 33 -8.80 -7.41 2.71
N ASP A 34 -9.18 -8.40 1.92
CA ASP A 34 -9.46 -9.77 2.38
C ASP A 34 -8.20 -10.41 2.98
N ASP A 35 -7.05 -10.27 2.33
CA ASP A 35 -5.77 -10.78 2.80
C ASP A 35 -5.29 -10.04 4.06
N LEU A 36 -5.42 -8.70 4.10
CA LEU A 36 -5.15 -7.88 5.28
C LEU A 36 -5.94 -8.36 6.49
N LEU A 37 -7.25 -8.54 6.34
CA LEU A 37 -8.13 -9.00 7.42
C LEU A 37 -7.82 -10.45 7.84
N SER A 38 -7.47 -11.31 6.88
CA SER A 38 -7.05 -12.69 7.14
C SER A 38 -5.75 -12.74 7.93
N ALA A 39 -4.74 -11.97 7.52
CA ALA A 39 -3.46 -11.87 8.21
C ALA A 39 -3.62 -11.29 9.63
N ALA A 40 -4.47 -10.28 9.78
CA ALA A 40 -4.78 -9.71 11.09
C ALA A 40 -5.48 -10.71 12.02
N ASN A 41 -6.39 -11.53 11.50
CA ASN A 41 -7.04 -12.60 12.28
C ASN A 41 -6.03 -13.67 12.71
N ALA A 42 -5.13 -14.08 11.81
CA ALA A 42 -4.07 -15.04 12.11
C ALA A 42 -3.09 -14.52 13.18
N ALA A 43 -2.87 -13.22 13.24
CA ALA A 43 -2.05 -12.54 14.25
C ALA A 43 -2.83 -12.12 15.52
N GLU A 44 -4.05 -12.65 15.73
CA GLU A 44 -4.91 -12.40 16.90
C GLU A 44 -5.40 -10.94 17.05
N PHE A 45 -5.44 -10.17 15.96
CA PHE A 45 -5.97 -8.79 15.97
C PHE A 45 -7.47 -8.70 15.65
N GLY A 46 -8.11 -9.79 15.22
CA GLY A 46 -9.47 -9.80 14.69
C GLY A 46 -10.53 -9.25 15.64
N ASP A 47 -10.48 -9.61 16.93
CA ASP A 47 -11.43 -9.14 17.94
C ASP A 47 -11.39 -7.62 18.15
N ARG A 48 -10.27 -6.98 17.86
CA ARG A 48 -10.12 -5.53 18.01
C ARG A 48 -10.81 -4.76 16.90
N LEU A 49 -10.95 -5.34 15.72
CA LEU A 49 -11.53 -4.70 14.53
C LEU A 49 -13.03 -4.36 14.68
N THR A 50 -13.76 -5.14 15.44
CA THR A 50 -15.22 -4.99 15.58
C THR A 50 -15.64 -4.27 16.86
N SER A 51 -14.70 -3.87 17.71
CA SER A 51 -14.96 -3.23 18.99
C SER A 51 -15.46 -1.80 18.79
N ARG A 52 -16.75 -1.55 19.02
CA ARG A 52 -17.34 -0.20 18.90
C ARG A 52 -16.83 0.80 19.95
N ASN A 53 -16.31 0.30 21.06
CA ASN A 53 -15.84 1.15 22.17
C ASN A 53 -14.37 1.53 22.07
N ASN A 54 -13.62 0.94 21.15
CA ASN A 54 -12.19 1.20 20.95
C ASN A 54 -11.87 1.11 19.45
N ARG A 55 -12.11 2.21 18.74
CA ARG A 55 -11.79 2.29 17.32
C ARG A 55 -10.28 2.22 17.12
N LEU A 56 -9.85 1.43 16.17
CA LEU A 56 -8.43 1.35 15.80
C LEU A 56 -8.06 2.55 14.93
N ARG A 57 -6.97 3.22 15.27
CA ARG A 57 -6.38 4.25 14.42
C ARG A 57 -5.48 3.57 13.39
N VAL A 58 -5.82 3.71 12.13
CA VAL A 58 -5.15 3.07 10.99
C VAL A 58 -4.59 4.14 10.07
N LEU A 59 -3.33 3.96 9.64
CA LEU A 59 -2.74 4.78 8.58
C LEU A 59 -2.65 3.96 7.29
N ASP A 60 -3.13 4.53 6.20
CA ASP A 60 -2.88 4.04 4.84
C ASP A 60 -1.86 4.96 4.16
N VAL A 61 -0.70 4.39 3.80
CA VAL A 61 0.44 5.13 3.26
C VAL A 61 0.51 4.94 1.75
N GLY A 62 0.43 6.05 0.99
CA GLY A 62 0.32 6.03 -0.46
C GLY A 62 -1.09 5.64 -0.91
N THR A 63 -2.07 6.38 -0.44
CA THR A 63 -3.49 6.03 -0.62
C THR A 63 -3.98 6.17 -2.06
N GLY A 64 -3.27 6.92 -2.91
CA GLY A 64 -3.72 7.24 -4.25
C GLY A 64 -5.11 7.88 -4.24
N THR A 65 -6.04 7.30 -4.99
CA THR A 65 -7.43 7.76 -5.06
C THR A 65 -8.35 7.18 -3.96
N ALA A 66 -7.76 6.64 -2.88
CA ALA A 66 -8.38 6.11 -1.66
C ALA A 66 -9.29 4.88 -1.87
N GLN A 67 -9.08 4.11 -2.92
CA GLN A 67 -9.91 2.93 -3.22
C GLN A 67 -9.78 1.84 -2.13
N ILE A 68 -8.57 1.61 -1.60
CA ILE A 68 -8.32 0.63 -0.51
C ILE A 68 -8.94 1.08 0.81
N PRO A 69 -8.73 2.32 1.32
CA PRO A 69 -9.44 2.82 2.49
C PRO A 69 -10.95 2.71 2.40
N ILE A 70 -11.52 3.01 1.23
CA ILE A 70 -12.97 2.90 0.99
C ILE A 70 -13.41 1.44 1.12
N GLU A 71 -12.77 0.51 0.42
CA GLU A 71 -13.08 -0.93 0.49
C GLU A 71 -12.93 -1.45 1.93
N PHE A 72 -11.89 -1.03 2.65
CA PHE A 72 -11.66 -1.43 4.04
C PHE A 72 -12.75 -0.89 4.98
N CYS A 73 -13.09 0.40 4.89
CA CYS A 73 -14.11 1.01 5.74
C CYS A 73 -15.54 0.55 5.41
N GLN A 74 -15.78 -0.08 4.27
CA GLN A 74 -17.05 -0.74 3.94
C GLN A 74 -17.19 -2.12 4.59
N ARG A 75 -16.12 -2.68 5.15
CA ARG A 75 -16.17 -3.92 5.94
C ARG A 75 -16.74 -3.65 7.34
N PRO A 76 -17.21 -4.69 8.06
CA PRO A 76 -17.72 -4.56 9.43
C PRO A 76 -16.57 -4.30 10.43
N VAL A 77 -15.84 -3.21 10.24
CA VAL A 77 -14.72 -2.80 11.07
C VAL A 77 -15.00 -1.48 11.78
N SER A 78 -14.36 -1.25 12.91
CA SER A 78 -14.47 -0.02 13.70
C SER A 78 -13.10 0.69 13.73
N VAL A 79 -12.85 1.54 12.73
CA VAL A 79 -11.57 2.19 12.52
C VAL A 79 -11.73 3.71 12.34
N ASP A 80 -10.69 4.44 12.75
CA ASP A 80 -10.44 5.82 12.35
C ASP A 80 -9.26 5.78 11.38
N MET A 81 -9.56 5.99 10.09
CA MET A 81 -8.58 5.91 9.02
C MET A 81 -7.98 7.28 8.74
N VAL A 82 -6.65 7.34 8.72
CA VAL A 82 -5.90 8.43 8.09
C VAL A 82 -5.31 7.86 6.81
N ALA A 83 -5.44 8.56 5.71
CA ALA A 83 -4.97 8.14 4.40
C ALA A 83 -4.11 9.25 3.80
N ILE A 84 -2.86 8.95 3.50
CA ILE A 84 -1.88 9.94 3.06
C ILE A 84 -1.36 9.64 1.66
N ASP A 85 -1.04 10.70 0.93
CA ASP A 85 -0.33 10.62 -0.35
C ASP A 85 0.51 11.87 -0.56
N LEU A 86 1.55 11.76 -1.40
CA LEU A 86 2.38 12.88 -1.82
C LEU A 86 1.81 13.57 -3.07
N ALA A 87 0.98 12.87 -3.87
CA ALA A 87 0.37 13.38 -5.09
C ALA A 87 -0.92 14.14 -4.77
N VAL A 88 -0.92 15.46 -4.93
CA VAL A 88 -2.09 16.32 -4.69
C VAL A 88 -3.26 15.96 -5.61
N GLU A 89 -2.99 15.66 -6.87
CA GLU A 89 -4.02 15.30 -7.85
C GLU A 89 -4.71 13.98 -7.50
N MET A 90 -3.98 13.01 -6.92
CA MET A 90 -4.56 11.78 -6.38
C MET A 90 -5.50 12.08 -5.20
N LEU A 91 -5.07 12.95 -4.27
CA LEU A 91 -5.88 13.32 -3.10
C LEU A 91 -7.15 14.09 -3.48
N LEU A 92 -7.14 14.87 -4.56
CA LEU A 92 -8.34 15.54 -5.06
C LEU A 92 -9.40 14.54 -5.55
N LEU A 93 -8.98 13.47 -6.20
CA LEU A 93 -9.88 12.36 -6.59
C LEU A 93 -10.28 11.51 -5.39
N ALA A 94 -9.36 11.23 -4.48
CA ALA A 94 -9.64 10.53 -3.22
C ALA A 94 -10.76 11.19 -2.43
N GLU A 95 -10.74 12.52 -2.31
CA GLU A 95 -11.80 13.31 -1.63
C GLU A 95 -13.17 13.09 -2.30
N GLN A 96 -13.22 13.08 -3.63
CA GLN A 96 -14.46 12.84 -4.37
C GLN A 96 -14.96 11.41 -4.15
N ASN A 97 -14.06 10.42 -4.22
CA ASN A 97 -14.37 9.01 -4.03
C ASN A 97 -14.89 8.71 -2.62
N ILE A 98 -14.23 9.26 -1.58
CA ILE A 98 -14.64 9.14 -0.17
C ILE A 98 -16.01 9.76 0.06
N ARG A 99 -16.27 10.94 -0.51
CA ARG A 99 -17.59 11.58 -0.44
C ARG A 99 -18.66 10.76 -1.16
N GLY A 100 -18.36 10.27 -2.36
CA GLY A 100 -19.24 9.39 -3.13
C GLY A 100 -19.62 8.11 -2.38
N ALA A 101 -18.68 7.56 -1.61
CA ALA A 101 -18.89 6.39 -0.76
C ALA A 101 -19.59 6.72 0.59
N GLY A 102 -19.77 8.00 0.94
CA GLY A 102 -20.37 8.42 2.22
C GLY A 102 -19.44 8.24 3.44
N LEU A 103 -18.13 8.15 3.23
CA LEU A 103 -17.13 7.80 4.25
C LEU A 103 -16.31 9.00 4.77
N HIS A 104 -16.70 10.25 4.43
CA HIS A 104 -16.02 11.48 4.85
C HIS A 104 -15.90 11.68 6.37
N GLY A 105 -16.65 10.94 7.17
CA GLY A 105 -16.54 10.95 8.64
C GLY A 105 -15.68 9.81 9.21
N SER A 106 -15.14 8.94 8.35
CA SER A 106 -14.36 7.76 8.76
C SER A 106 -12.95 7.76 8.19
N ILE A 107 -12.71 8.50 7.10
CA ILE A 107 -11.42 8.59 6.42
C ILE A 107 -11.02 10.06 6.38
N LEU A 108 -9.85 10.37 6.94
CA LEU A 108 -9.19 11.68 6.88
C LEU A 108 -8.07 11.61 5.85
N LEU A 109 -8.07 12.54 4.90
CA LEU A 109 -6.98 12.67 3.91
C LEU A 109 -5.96 13.70 4.36
N GLU A 110 -4.69 13.39 4.20
CA GLU A 110 -3.59 14.33 4.46
C GLU A 110 -2.54 14.26 3.33
N HIS A 111 -2.05 15.42 2.91
CA HIS A 111 -0.95 15.54 1.95
C HIS A 111 0.37 15.45 2.72
N VAL A 112 1.04 14.29 2.65
CA VAL A 112 2.22 13.97 3.45
C VAL A 112 3.20 13.11 2.66
N ASP A 113 4.50 13.41 2.82
CA ASP A 113 5.57 12.55 2.34
C ASP A 113 5.78 11.36 3.29
N ALA A 114 5.68 10.15 2.77
CA ALA A 114 5.87 8.91 3.53
C ALA A 114 7.27 8.75 4.15
N LYS A 115 8.25 9.53 3.70
CA LYS A 115 9.63 9.55 4.21
C LYS A 115 9.81 10.44 5.44
N GLU A 116 8.83 11.31 5.75
CA GLU A 116 8.85 12.24 6.88
C GLU A 116 7.44 12.44 7.43
N LEU A 117 6.97 11.47 8.21
CA LEU A 117 5.60 11.46 8.72
C LEU A 117 5.43 12.41 9.91
N PRO A 118 4.47 13.38 9.88
CA PRO A 118 4.25 14.36 10.94
C PRO A 118 3.45 13.79 12.13
N PHE A 119 3.59 12.51 12.40
CA PHE A 119 2.90 11.79 13.45
C PHE A 119 3.85 11.41 14.59
N ASP A 120 3.32 11.27 15.80
CA ASP A 120 4.09 10.86 16.98
C ASP A 120 4.51 9.38 16.89
N ASP A 121 5.60 9.03 17.62
CA ASP A 121 6.02 7.65 17.75
C ASP A 121 4.91 6.79 18.37
N GLY A 122 4.62 5.65 17.77
CA GLY A 122 3.60 4.74 18.27
C GLY A 122 2.18 5.33 18.24
N GLU A 123 1.84 6.17 17.29
CA GLU A 123 0.51 6.80 17.18
C GLU A 123 -0.55 5.86 16.62
N PHE A 124 -0.18 4.98 15.69
CA PHE A 124 -1.13 4.14 14.95
C PHE A 124 -1.19 2.71 15.48
N ASN A 125 -2.39 2.15 15.54
CA ASN A 125 -2.59 0.74 15.85
C ASN A 125 -2.20 -0.14 14.68
N TRP A 126 -2.53 0.30 13.45
CA TRP A 126 -2.19 -0.37 12.21
C TRP A 126 -1.60 0.61 11.21
N VAL A 127 -0.64 0.15 10.46
CA VAL A 127 -0.08 0.84 9.28
C VAL A 127 -0.21 -0.10 8.11
N ILE A 128 -0.87 0.36 7.07
CA ILE A 128 -1.07 -0.39 5.83
C ILE A 128 -0.51 0.40 4.65
N SER A 129 -0.08 -0.30 3.62
CA SER A 129 0.37 0.32 2.37
C SER A 129 0.25 -0.68 1.23
N ASN A 130 -0.11 -0.18 0.05
CA ASN A 130 -0.13 -0.98 -1.18
C ASN A 130 0.49 -0.23 -2.34
N SER A 131 1.49 -0.84 -2.97
CA SER A 131 2.07 -0.39 -4.24
C SER A 131 2.65 1.03 -4.22
N ILE A 132 3.39 1.40 -3.14
CA ILE A 132 4.10 2.69 -3.08
C ILE A 132 5.61 2.55 -2.84
N VAL A 133 6.05 1.43 -2.25
CA VAL A 133 7.45 1.27 -1.85
C VAL A 133 8.38 1.26 -3.06
N HIS A 134 7.91 0.75 -4.19
CA HIS A 134 8.66 0.71 -5.44
C HIS A 134 8.88 2.10 -6.06
N HIS A 135 8.03 3.09 -5.78
CA HIS A 135 8.22 4.48 -6.22
C HIS A 135 9.38 5.18 -5.49
N SER A 136 9.66 4.78 -4.23
CA SER A 136 10.73 5.43 -3.46
C SER A 136 12.13 5.05 -3.98
N PRO A 137 13.00 6.02 -4.29
CA PRO A 137 14.39 5.75 -4.61
C PRO A 137 15.13 5.06 -3.44
N ASP A 138 14.84 5.46 -2.21
CA ASP A 138 15.36 4.87 -0.98
C ASP A 138 14.22 4.39 -0.07
N PRO A 139 13.75 3.14 -0.24
CA PRO A 139 12.57 2.62 0.45
C PRO A 139 12.74 2.52 1.98
N ILE A 140 13.98 2.51 2.47
CA ILE A 140 14.25 2.33 3.91
C ILE A 140 13.66 3.47 4.74
N ASP A 141 13.61 4.69 4.20
CA ASP A 141 13.10 5.85 4.94
C ASP A 141 11.59 5.75 5.16
N CYS A 142 10.82 5.38 4.12
CA CYS A 142 9.39 5.12 4.28
C CYS A 142 9.11 3.99 5.28
N LEU A 143 9.85 2.88 5.19
CA LEU A 143 9.67 1.73 6.08
C LEU A 143 10.05 2.07 7.53
N ARG A 144 11.08 2.90 7.74
CA ARG A 144 11.49 3.36 9.07
C ARG A 144 10.42 4.24 9.70
N GLU A 145 9.83 5.15 8.93
CA GLU A 145 8.73 5.99 9.40
C GLU A 145 7.48 5.15 9.71
N MET A 146 7.11 4.20 8.85
CA MET A 146 6.01 3.26 9.15
C MET A 146 6.26 2.48 10.44
N GLN A 147 7.51 2.06 10.70
CA GLN A 147 7.88 1.40 11.95
C GLN A 147 7.76 2.35 13.15
N ARG A 148 8.28 3.58 13.05
CA ARG A 148 8.32 4.55 14.13
C ARG A 148 6.92 4.91 14.64
N ILE A 149 5.98 5.13 13.73
CA ILE A 149 4.61 5.53 14.09
C ILE A 149 3.72 4.36 14.51
N LEU A 150 4.17 3.13 14.29
CA LEU A 150 3.42 1.93 14.67
C LEU A 150 3.55 1.69 16.18
N LYS A 151 2.42 1.51 16.88
CA LYS A 151 2.41 1.16 18.31
C LYS A 151 3.16 -0.13 18.58
N PRO A 152 3.82 -0.26 19.75
CA PRO A 152 4.21 -1.56 20.24
C PRO A 152 3.02 -2.53 20.25
N GLY A 153 3.20 -3.72 19.68
CA GLY A 153 2.11 -4.66 19.45
C GLY A 153 1.06 -4.21 18.44
N GLY A 154 1.36 -3.21 17.59
CA GLY A 154 0.54 -2.81 16.45
C GLY A 154 0.77 -3.71 15.24
N PHE A 155 0.02 -3.52 14.17
CA PHE A 155 0.04 -4.37 12.98
C PHE A 155 0.50 -3.61 11.74
N LEU A 156 1.55 -4.11 11.09
CA LEU A 156 2.05 -3.61 9.80
C LEU A 156 1.67 -4.58 8.69
N PHE A 157 1.06 -4.05 7.63
CA PHE A 157 0.75 -4.82 6.41
C PHE A 157 1.11 -3.99 5.18
N VAL A 158 2.18 -4.38 4.50
CA VAL A 158 2.67 -3.71 3.28
C VAL A 158 2.71 -4.71 2.15
N ARG A 159 2.03 -4.41 1.06
CA ARG A 159 2.09 -5.20 -0.19
C ARG A 159 2.62 -4.33 -1.31
N ASP A 160 3.50 -4.90 -2.12
CA ASP A 160 3.99 -4.21 -3.29
C ASP A 160 4.36 -5.17 -4.41
N LEU A 161 4.65 -4.61 -5.58
CA LEU A 161 5.06 -5.37 -6.75
C LEU A 161 6.38 -6.11 -6.51
N LEU A 162 6.48 -7.26 -7.14
CA LEU A 162 7.66 -8.11 -7.21
C LEU A 162 8.39 -7.84 -8.52
N ARG A 163 9.68 -7.49 -8.47
CA ARG A 163 10.48 -7.34 -9.69
C ARG A 163 10.67 -8.68 -10.38
N PRO A 164 10.24 -8.82 -11.67
CA PRO A 164 10.40 -10.06 -12.43
C PRO A 164 11.88 -10.42 -12.67
N GLU A 165 12.12 -11.68 -12.98
CA GLU A 165 13.48 -12.17 -13.21
C GLU A 165 14.00 -11.89 -14.62
N SER A 166 13.11 -11.77 -15.60
CA SER A 166 13.46 -11.55 -17.00
C SER A 166 12.48 -10.59 -17.72
N PRO A 167 12.89 -10.01 -18.85
CA PRO A 167 11.99 -9.19 -19.69
C PRO A 167 10.77 -9.97 -20.19
N GLU A 168 10.93 -11.25 -20.49
CA GLU A 168 9.85 -12.12 -20.94
C GLU A 168 8.77 -12.23 -19.86
N GLN A 169 9.19 -12.41 -18.59
CA GLN A 169 8.27 -12.46 -17.44
C GLN A 169 7.55 -11.13 -17.22
N VAL A 170 8.21 -9.98 -17.48
CA VAL A 170 7.53 -8.67 -17.45
C VAL A 170 6.37 -8.66 -18.44
N GLU A 171 6.61 -9.07 -19.69
CA GLU A 171 5.57 -9.07 -20.73
C GLU A 171 4.45 -10.09 -20.44
N GLU A 172 4.77 -11.25 -19.88
CA GLU A 172 3.78 -12.24 -19.43
C GLU A 172 2.85 -11.65 -18.36
N ILE A 173 3.41 -10.96 -17.36
CA ILE A 173 2.64 -10.30 -16.29
C ILE A 173 1.80 -9.16 -16.87
N VAL A 174 2.37 -8.29 -17.70
CA VAL A 174 1.64 -7.19 -18.34
C VAL A 174 0.48 -7.72 -19.20
N GLN A 175 0.73 -8.77 -19.99
CA GLN A 175 -0.32 -9.38 -20.80
C GLN A 175 -1.43 -10.02 -19.96
N ALA A 176 -1.08 -10.65 -18.84
CA ALA A 176 -2.04 -11.31 -17.97
C ALA A 176 -2.93 -10.33 -17.20
N TYR A 177 -2.38 -9.20 -16.74
CA TYR A 177 -3.05 -8.30 -15.80
C TYR A 177 -3.45 -6.94 -16.37
N ALA A 178 -2.80 -6.49 -17.44
CA ALA A 178 -3.07 -5.24 -18.13
C ALA A 178 -3.34 -5.44 -19.65
N GLY A 179 -3.62 -6.67 -20.08
CA GLY A 179 -3.80 -7.00 -21.50
C GLY A 179 -4.95 -6.27 -22.19
N ASN A 180 -5.95 -5.82 -21.43
CA ASN A 180 -7.10 -5.06 -21.90
C ASN A 180 -6.92 -3.53 -21.77
N ASP A 181 -5.86 -3.08 -21.11
CA ASP A 181 -5.57 -1.68 -20.88
C ASP A 181 -4.99 -1.03 -22.15
N ASN A 182 -4.99 0.30 -22.20
CA ASN A 182 -4.35 1.03 -23.28
C ASN A 182 -2.81 0.92 -23.18
N GLU A 183 -2.09 1.32 -24.25
CA GLU A 183 -0.62 1.15 -24.28
C GLU A 183 0.09 2.01 -23.21
N GLU A 184 -0.45 3.17 -22.87
CA GLU A 184 0.10 4.06 -21.86
C GLU A 184 0.02 3.43 -20.46
N GLN A 185 -1.13 2.86 -20.12
CA GLN A 185 -1.34 2.11 -18.86
C GLN A 185 -0.44 0.87 -18.77
N ARG A 186 -0.31 0.11 -19.87
CA ARG A 186 0.63 -1.01 -19.92
C ARG A 186 2.07 -0.58 -19.76
N GLN A 187 2.45 0.58 -20.32
CA GLN A 187 3.80 1.10 -20.16
C GLN A 187 4.08 1.53 -18.72
N LEU A 188 3.14 2.19 -18.05
CA LEU A 188 3.25 2.50 -16.62
C LEU A 188 3.43 1.23 -15.79
N PHE A 189 2.63 0.20 -16.03
CA PHE A 189 2.77 -1.06 -15.31
C PHE A 189 4.12 -1.75 -15.54
N ARG A 190 4.67 -1.70 -16.78
CA ARG A 190 6.04 -2.18 -17.06
C ARG A 190 7.07 -1.42 -16.24
N GLN A 191 6.96 -0.09 -16.15
CA GLN A 191 7.88 0.74 -15.37
C GLN A 191 7.83 0.38 -13.88
N SER A 192 6.65 0.23 -13.31
CA SER A 192 6.47 -0.18 -11.91
C SER A 192 7.05 -1.57 -11.65
N LEU A 193 6.89 -2.54 -12.56
CA LEU A 193 7.53 -3.86 -12.44
C LEU A 193 9.06 -3.77 -12.45
N HIS A 194 9.65 -2.86 -13.25
CA HIS A 194 11.09 -2.63 -13.25
C HIS A 194 11.59 -1.87 -12.02
N ALA A 195 10.76 -1.01 -11.43
CA ALA A 195 11.06 -0.26 -10.20
C ALA A 195 10.86 -1.10 -8.93
N ALA A 196 10.08 -2.18 -9.02
CA ALA A 196 9.75 -3.05 -7.91
C ALA A 196 10.99 -3.65 -7.22
N LEU A 197 10.86 -3.97 -5.94
CA LEU A 197 11.86 -4.69 -5.16
C LEU A 197 11.70 -6.21 -5.31
N SER A 198 12.78 -6.93 -5.20
CA SER A 198 12.74 -8.38 -5.02
C SER A 198 12.42 -8.74 -3.57
N PRO A 199 11.90 -9.94 -3.27
CA PRO A 199 11.71 -10.40 -1.90
C PRO A 199 13.01 -10.41 -1.09
N ALA A 200 14.16 -10.70 -1.73
CA ALA A 200 15.45 -10.71 -1.06
C ALA A 200 15.87 -9.30 -0.62
N GLU A 201 15.72 -8.29 -1.48
CA GLU A 201 15.99 -6.90 -1.13
C GLU A 201 15.04 -6.42 -0.02
N MET A 202 13.78 -6.82 -0.08
CA MET A 202 12.82 -6.47 0.97
C MET A 202 13.16 -7.14 2.32
N VAL A 203 13.61 -8.40 2.31
CA VAL A 203 14.12 -9.10 3.50
C VAL A 203 15.31 -8.34 4.12
N GLU A 204 16.28 -7.90 3.31
CA GLU A 204 17.43 -7.12 3.78
C GLU A 204 16.99 -5.80 4.44
N LEU A 205 16.04 -5.07 3.84
CA LEU A 205 15.49 -3.85 4.40
C LEU A 205 14.79 -4.12 5.75
N MET A 206 13.92 -5.12 5.82
CA MET A 206 13.21 -5.46 7.07
C MET A 206 14.15 -5.91 8.17
N GLN A 207 15.19 -6.70 7.84
CA GLN A 207 16.21 -7.10 8.80
C GLN A 207 17.04 -5.92 9.32
N SER A 208 17.33 -4.92 8.47
CA SER A 208 18.03 -3.69 8.88
C SER A 208 17.22 -2.86 9.87
N LEU A 209 15.90 -3.00 9.86
CA LEU A 209 14.95 -2.39 10.81
C LEU A 209 14.66 -3.27 12.04
N GLY A 210 15.30 -4.44 12.15
CA GLY A 210 15.16 -5.33 13.30
C GLY A 210 14.04 -6.37 13.19
N TRP A 211 13.32 -6.44 12.07
CA TRP A 211 12.32 -7.48 11.85
C TRP A 211 12.93 -8.77 11.26
N PRO A 212 12.41 -9.95 11.61
CA PRO A 212 12.90 -11.20 11.06
C PRO A 212 12.56 -11.36 9.57
N ALA A 213 13.37 -12.12 8.83
CA ALA A 213 13.14 -12.43 7.41
C ALA A 213 11.76 -13.04 7.13
N SER A 214 11.20 -13.75 8.10
CA SER A 214 9.87 -14.38 8.01
C SER A 214 8.69 -13.40 7.93
N THR A 215 8.94 -12.09 8.09
CA THR A 215 7.89 -11.06 7.90
C THR A 215 7.61 -10.80 6.43
N VAL A 216 8.50 -11.21 5.52
CA VAL A 216 8.37 -11.00 4.07
C VAL A 216 8.00 -12.30 3.39
N GLU A 217 6.92 -12.29 2.62
CA GLU A 217 6.45 -13.45 1.85
C GLU A 217 6.13 -13.03 0.42
N GLN A 218 6.47 -13.89 -0.56
CA GLN A 218 5.94 -13.76 -1.90
C GLN A 218 4.50 -14.30 -1.92
N THR A 219 3.53 -13.44 -2.08
CA THR A 219 2.10 -13.79 -1.96
C THR A 219 1.40 -14.00 -3.28
N SER A 220 2.04 -13.63 -4.40
CA SER A 220 1.56 -13.95 -5.75
C SER A 220 2.71 -14.02 -6.75
N ASP A 221 2.39 -14.19 -8.02
CA ASP A 221 3.35 -14.16 -9.14
C ASP A 221 3.97 -12.77 -9.38
N ARG A 222 3.39 -11.72 -8.80
CA ARG A 222 3.80 -10.33 -8.97
C ARG A 222 3.81 -9.48 -7.69
N HIS A 223 3.55 -10.08 -6.51
CA HIS A 223 3.56 -9.34 -5.25
C HIS A 223 4.37 -10.06 -4.16
N TRP A 224 5.04 -9.26 -3.36
CA TRP A 224 5.44 -9.62 -2.01
C TRP A 224 4.55 -8.90 -0.98
N THR A 225 4.49 -9.45 0.21
CA THR A 225 3.76 -8.86 1.34
C THR A 225 4.64 -8.92 2.59
N VAL A 226 4.67 -7.82 3.32
CA VAL A 226 5.21 -7.74 4.67
C VAL A 226 4.07 -7.82 5.65
N THR A 227 4.18 -8.72 6.62
CA THR A 227 3.30 -8.79 7.78
C THR A 227 4.15 -8.80 9.03
N ALA A 228 4.02 -7.76 9.85
CA ALA A 228 4.84 -7.61 11.06
C ALA A 228 4.03 -7.04 12.23
N THR A 229 4.52 -7.31 13.44
CA THR A 229 3.99 -6.73 14.67
C THR A 229 4.96 -5.68 15.20
N GLY A 230 4.47 -4.51 15.59
CA GLY A 230 5.26 -3.41 16.15
C GLY A 230 6.04 -3.87 17.39
N GLN A 231 7.30 -3.44 17.45
CA GLN A 231 8.25 -3.78 18.52
C GLN A 231 8.15 -2.81 19.70
#